data_b802e80c6c09e9e2b8fd89c97f55f2ca
#
_entry.id   b802e80c6c09e9e2b8fd89c97f55f2ca
#
_cell.length_a   1.000
_cell.length_b   1.000
_cell.length_c   1.000
_cell.angle_alpha   90.00
_cell.angle_beta   90.00
_cell.angle_gamma   90.00
#
_symmetry.space_group_name_H-M   'P 1'
#
loop_
_entity.id
_entity.type
_entity.pdbx_description
1 polymer ?
#
loop_
_entity_poly.entity_id
_entity_poly.type
_entity_poly.pdbx_seq_one_letter_code
_entity_poly.pdbx_strand_id
1 'polypeptide(L)'
;MRQLLAAWLVIDSKDLPMNPRLIGKPGVGKTTLAYAAGKRLGRDVYIMQATVDTRPEDLIVQPVIEGVSKLRYVASPLLTAVIRGGVAVLDEGNRMSEKSWASLAPLLDSRRYVESVVAGIKIKAHPNFRLVTTMNDDASTFDLPEYIHSRLQPQILIDFPDRDEEYQILRENLPFGEDQILEYVTDFLQQAHSADERYTVRDGINIARFAMKLKSLATGQAHEAEALELSILETLGEEALRYRPRG
;
A
#
# COMPACT_ATOMS: atom_id res chain seq x y z
N MET A 1 0.96 12.87 -1.04
CA MET A 1 0.83 13.30 0.37
C MET A 1 -0.20 14.40 0.59
N ARG A 2 -0.06 15.62 0.00
CA ARG A 2 -0.96 16.77 0.24
C ARG A 2 -2.45 16.46 -0.02
N GLN A 3 -2.77 15.83 -1.15
CA GLN A 3 -4.15 15.47 -1.51
C GLN A 3 -4.80 14.51 -0.52
N LEU A 4 -4.04 13.53 -0.02
CA LEU A 4 -4.52 12.56 0.97
C LEU A 4 -4.83 13.23 2.32
N LEU A 5 -3.95 14.11 2.79
CA LEU A 5 -4.17 14.88 4.02
C LEU A 5 -5.37 15.84 3.86
N ALA A 6 -5.53 16.47 2.70
CA ALA A 6 -6.68 17.33 2.40
C ALA A 6 -8.01 16.57 2.45
N ALA A 7 -8.06 15.34 1.90
CA ALA A 7 -9.24 14.50 1.95
C ALA A 7 -9.66 14.12 3.41
N TRP A 8 -8.70 14.06 4.32
CA TRP A 8 -8.94 13.73 5.72
C TRP A 8 -9.17 14.94 6.63
N LEU A 9 -8.99 16.17 6.10
CA LEU A 9 -9.23 17.38 6.85
C LEU A 9 -10.73 17.52 7.16
N VAL A 10 -11.04 17.92 8.37
CA VAL A 10 -12.38 18.31 8.82
C VAL A 10 -12.30 19.82 9.09
N ILE A 11 -13.05 20.60 8.32
CA ILE A 11 -12.97 22.06 8.33
C ILE A 11 -14.03 22.71 9.23
N ASP A 12 -15.07 21.97 9.58
CA ASP A 12 -16.17 22.43 10.45
C ASP A 12 -16.73 21.27 11.29
N SER A 13 -17.46 21.57 12.36
CA SER A 13 -18.06 20.58 13.24
C SER A 13 -19.12 19.69 12.57
N LYS A 14 -19.69 20.12 11.44
CA LYS A 14 -20.64 19.37 10.62
C LYS A 14 -20.00 18.66 9.43
N ASP A 15 -18.72 18.93 9.20
CA ASP A 15 -17.96 18.32 8.11
C ASP A 15 -17.53 16.89 8.47
N LEU A 16 -17.40 16.07 7.45
CA LEU A 16 -16.94 14.68 7.57
C LEU A 16 -15.67 14.46 6.71
N PRO A 17 -14.73 13.67 7.22
CA PRO A 17 -13.60 13.30 6.39
C PRO A 17 -14.05 12.45 5.21
N MET A 18 -13.39 12.65 4.08
CA MET A 18 -13.58 11.82 2.89
C MET A 18 -12.85 10.49 3.02
N ASN A 19 -13.19 9.53 2.15
CA ASN A 19 -12.56 8.21 2.09
C ASN A 19 -11.79 8.09 0.77
N PRO A 20 -10.56 8.61 0.66
CA PRO A 20 -9.81 8.57 -0.58
C PRO A 20 -9.44 7.15 -1.00
N ARG A 21 -9.28 6.95 -2.31
CA ARG A 21 -8.65 5.76 -2.87
C ARG A 21 -7.37 6.14 -3.61
N LEU A 22 -6.29 5.40 -3.35
CA LEU A 22 -5.01 5.53 -4.03
C LEU A 22 -4.96 4.48 -5.14
N ILE A 23 -4.80 4.91 -6.38
CA ILE A 23 -4.74 4.03 -7.55
C ILE A 23 -3.39 4.19 -8.21
N GLY A 24 -2.81 3.09 -8.66
CA GLY A 24 -1.56 3.08 -9.41
C GLY A 24 -1.01 1.67 -9.57
N LYS A 25 0.08 1.57 -10.31
CA LYS A 25 0.76 0.29 -10.59
C LYS A 25 1.17 -0.40 -9.28
N PRO A 26 1.28 -1.73 -9.24
CA PRO A 26 1.86 -2.43 -8.09
C PRO A 26 3.26 -1.88 -7.76
N GLY A 27 3.61 -1.80 -6.49
CA GLY A 27 4.96 -1.42 -6.05
C GLY A 27 5.32 0.07 -6.05
N VAL A 28 4.42 0.97 -6.50
CA VAL A 28 4.66 2.45 -6.50
C VAL A 28 4.56 3.11 -5.12
N GLY A 29 4.37 2.35 -4.03
CA GLY A 29 4.39 2.89 -2.67
C GLY A 29 3.04 3.39 -2.14
N LYS A 30 1.89 3.02 -2.73
CA LYS A 30 0.55 3.42 -2.26
C LYS A 30 0.31 3.20 -0.77
N THR A 31 0.59 1.99 -0.29
CA THR A 31 0.41 1.60 1.12
C THR A 31 1.38 2.34 2.03
N THR A 32 2.63 2.55 1.58
CA THR A 32 3.63 3.35 2.29
C THR A 32 3.19 4.79 2.43
N LEU A 33 2.66 5.40 1.35
CA LEU A 33 2.12 6.75 1.36
C LEU A 33 0.95 6.89 2.34
N ALA A 34 0.03 5.93 2.34
CA ALA A 34 -1.11 5.89 3.26
C ALA A 34 -0.65 5.80 4.72
N TYR A 35 0.31 4.93 5.01
CA TYR A 35 0.92 4.78 6.33
C TYR A 35 1.59 6.08 6.79
N ALA A 36 2.44 6.66 5.96
CA ALA A 36 3.15 7.90 6.27
C ALA A 36 2.19 9.08 6.52
N ALA A 37 1.09 9.16 5.75
CA ALA A 37 0.07 10.18 5.96
C ALA A 37 -0.64 10.03 7.32
N GLY A 38 -0.95 8.81 7.74
CA GLY A 38 -1.54 8.54 9.05
C GLY A 38 -0.59 8.90 10.19
N LYS A 39 0.68 8.55 10.06
CA LYS A 39 1.72 8.95 11.04
C LYS A 39 1.90 10.45 11.11
N ARG A 40 1.84 11.16 9.98
CA ARG A 40 1.92 12.63 9.95
C ARG A 40 0.75 13.31 10.67
N LEU A 41 -0.41 12.65 10.77
CA LEU A 41 -1.53 13.10 11.60
C LEU A 41 -1.38 12.75 13.09
N GLY A 42 -0.29 12.10 13.50
CA GLY A 42 -0.08 11.63 14.87
C GLY A 42 -1.05 10.52 15.29
N ARG A 43 -1.52 9.69 14.32
CA ARG A 43 -2.51 8.64 14.58
C ARG A 43 -1.94 7.25 14.40
N ASP A 44 -2.49 6.29 15.13
CA ASP A 44 -2.21 4.88 14.87
C ASP A 44 -2.76 4.46 13.52
N VAL A 45 -1.97 3.69 12.78
CA VAL A 45 -2.32 3.20 11.46
C VAL A 45 -2.53 1.69 11.53
N TYR A 46 -3.67 1.25 11.06
CA TYR A 46 -4.09 -0.15 11.01
C TYR A 46 -4.24 -0.57 9.56
N ILE A 47 -3.38 -1.48 9.12
CA ILE A 47 -3.39 -1.97 7.74
C ILE A 47 -4.11 -3.31 7.71
N MET A 48 -5.02 -3.46 6.78
CA MET A 48 -5.71 -4.70 6.48
C MET A 48 -5.62 -4.96 4.99
N GLN A 49 -4.97 -6.06 4.62
CA GLN A 49 -4.88 -6.47 3.22
C GLN A 49 -6.18 -7.20 2.83
N ALA A 50 -6.80 -6.72 1.77
CA ALA A 50 -7.96 -7.34 1.17
C ALA A 50 -7.52 -8.44 0.18
N THR A 51 -8.33 -9.49 0.09
CA THR A 51 -8.16 -10.61 -0.84
C THR A 51 -9.52 -10.96 -1.46
N VAL A 52 -9.53 -11.82 -2.47
CA VAL A 52 -10.75 -12.34 -3.08
C VAL A 52 -11.63 -13.12 -2.08
N ASP A 53 -11.00 -13.69 -1.06
CA ASP A 53 -11.68 -14.47 -0.01
C ASP A 53 -12.09 -13.62 1.19
N THR A 54 -11.79 -12.32 1.21
CA THR A 54 -12.15 -11.43 2.32
C THR A 54 -13.67 -11.35 2.46
N ARG A 55 -14.18 -11.78 3.59
CA ARG A 55 -15.61 -11.81 3.92
C ARG A 55 -16.02 -10.61 4.77
N PRO A 56 -17.32 -10.27 4.81
CA PRO A 56 -17.85 -9.20 5.68
C PRO A 56 -17.45 -9.34 7.16
N GLU A 57 -17.46 -10.56 7.67
CA GLU A 57 -17.05 -10.87 9.06
C GLU A 57 -15.57 -10.61 9.31
N ASP A 58 -14.69 -10.86 8.33
CA ASP A 58 -13.25 -10.60 8.45
C ASP A 58 -12.95 -9.12 8.60
N LEU A 59 -13.80 -8.27 8.02
CA LEU A 59 -13.66 -6.82 8.08
C LEU A 59 -14.03 -6.23 9.44
N ILE A 60 -14.77 -6.96 10.28
CA ILE A 60 -15.32 -6.42 11.53
C ILE A 60 -14.83 -7.22 12.73
N VAL A 61 -15.43 -8.37 13.00
CA VAL A 61 -15.04 -9.22 14.14
C VAL A 61 -15.03 -10.69 13.74
N GLN A 62 -14.07 -11.41 14.28
CA GLN A 62 -13.97 -12.86 14.14
C GLN A 62 -14.21 -13.55 15.48
N PRO A 63 -15.06 -14.58 15.53
CA PRO A 63 -15.20 -15.42 16.72
C PRO A 63 -13.96 -16.33 16.84
N VAL A 64 -13.36 -16.34 18.00
CA VAL A 64 -12.22 -17.21 18.34
C VAL A 64 -12.60 -18.07 19.55
N ILE A 65 -12.35 -19.35 19.48
CA ILE A 65 -12.57 -20.28 20.59
C ILE A 65 -11.35 -20.23 21.51
N GLU A 66 -11.54 -19.80 22.75
CA GLU A 66 -10.51 -19.75 23.79
C GLU A 66 -10.73 -20.90 24.77
N GLY A 67 -9.83 -21.89 24.73
CA GLY A 67 -9.96 -23.10 25.57
C GLY A 67 -11.11 -24.02 25.14
N VAL A 68 -11.72 -24.71 26.10
CA VAL A 68 -12.68 -25.81 25.80
C VAL A 68 -14.09 -25.34 25.43
N SER A 69 -14.49 -24.10 25.80
CA SER A 69 -15.89 -23.65 25.57
C SER A 69 -16.13 -22.12 25.66
N LYS A 70 -15.08 -21.29 25.63
CA LYS A 70 -15.23 -19.85 25.71
C LYS A 70 -15.10 -19.22 24.33
N LEU A 71 -16.17 -18.57 23.88
CA LEU A 71 -16.15 -17.78 22.64
C LEU A 71 -15.68 -16.35 22.95
N ARG A 72 -14.68 -15.89 22.21
CA ARG A 72 -14.16 -14.53 22.26
C ARG A 72 -14.27 -13.89 20.87
N TYR A 73 -14.65 -12.62 20.83
CA TYR A 73 -14.65 -11.84 19.59
C TYR A 73 -13.37 -11.02 19.48
N VAL A 74 -12.69 -11.13 18.36
CA VAL A 74 -11.47 -10.37 18.06
C VAL A 74 -11.78 -9.33 16.97
N ALA A 75 -11.51 -8.08 17.28
CA ALA A 75 -11.68 -6.98 16.31
C ALA A 75 -10.63 -7.05 15.20
N SER A 76 -11.06 -6.81 13.96
CA SER A 76 -10.16 -6.62 12.83
C SER A 76 -9.30 -5.36 12.99
N PRO A 77 -8.22 -5.21 12.19
CA PRO A 77 -7.50 -3.93 12.12
C PRO A 77 -8.42 -2.76 11.75
N LEU A 78 -9.34 -2.96 10.79
CA LEU A 78 -10.32 -1.94 10.39
C LEU A 78 -11.21 -1.54 11.57
N LEU A 79 -11.84 -2.50 12.26
CA LEU A 79 -12.69 -2.20 13.41
C LEU A 79 -11.90 -1.54 14.55
N THR A 80 -10.67 -1.98 14.77
CA THR A 80 -9.79 -1.36 15.78
C THR A 80 -9.56 0.12 15.46
N ALA A 81 -9.29 0.47 14.20
CA ALA A 81 -9.18 1.86 13.77
C ALA A 81 -10.49 2.64 13.97
N VAL A 82 -11.63 2.04 13.63
CA VAL A 82 -12.97 2.63 13.81
C VAL A 82 -13.23 3.00 15.26
N ILE A 83 -12.90 2.10 16.19
CA ILE A 83 -13.12 2.31 17.64
C ILE A 83 -12.13 3.32 18.22
N ARG A 84 -10.85 3.23 17.87
CA ARG A 84 -9.79 4.05 18.46
C ARG A 84 -9.60 5.43 17.81
N GLY A 85 -10.27 5.67 16.69
CA GLY A 85 -10.07 6.92 15.93
C GLY A 85 -8.74 6.95 15.17
N GLY A 86 -8.22 5.79 14.83
CA GLY A 86 -7.03 5.63 14.02
C GLY A 86 -7.28 5.80 12.53
N VAL A 87 -6.25 5.53 11.75
CA VAL A 87 -6.32 5.45 10.29
C VAL A 87 -6.41 4.00 9.87
N ALA A 88 -7.47 3.62 9.14
CA ALA A 88 -7.55 2.33 8.48
C ALA A 88 -7.02 2.43 7.05
N VAL A 89 -6.08 1.57 6.70
CA VAL A 89 -5.61 1.36 5.33
C VAL A 89 -6.16 0.01 4.87
N LEU A 90 -7.12 0.06 3.95
CA LEU A 90 -7.65 -1.14 3.30
C LEU A 90 -6.84 -1.36 2.02
N ASP A 91 -5.83 -2.22 2.13
CA ASP A 91 -4.88 -2.47 1.06
C ASP A 91 -5.45 -3.44 0.03
N GLU A 92 -5.25 -3.16 -1.25
CA GLU A 92 -5.79 -3.92 -2.39
C GLU A 92 -7.33 -4.08 -2.35
N GLY A 93 -8.06 -3.03 -1.98
CA GLY A 93 -9.51 -3.06 -1.78
C GLY A 93 -10.31 -3.53 -3.00
N ASN A 94 -9.81 -3.31 -4.22
CA ASN A 94 -10.43 -3.80 -5.45
C ASN A 94 -10.36 -5.33 -5.65
N ARG A 95 -9.74 -6.06 -4.72
CA ARG A 95 -9.82 -7.54 -4.68
C ARG A 95 -11.04 -8.05 -3.93
N MET A 96 -11.72 -7.20 -3.16
CA MET A 96 -12.90 -7.62 -2.40
C MET A 96 -14.13 -7.82 -3.27
N SER A 97 -14.96 -8.79 -2.86
CA SER A 97 -16.27 -9.00 -3.46
C SER A 97 -17.23 -7.83 -3.20
N GLU A 98 -18.25 -7.69 -4.04
CA GLU A 98 -19.32 -6.72 -3.84
C GLU A 98 -20.01 -6.88 -2.47
N LYS A 99 -20.20 -8.11 -1.99
CA LYS A 99 -20.78 -8.40 -0.69
C LYS A 99 -19.98 -7.81 0.46
N SER A 100 -18.65 -7.89 0.38
CA SER A 100 -17.75 -7.32 1.38
C SER A 100 -17.78 -5.81 1.36
N TRP A 101 -17.82 -5.17 0.18
CA TRP A 101 -18.02 -3.72 0.06
C TRP A 101 -19.38 -3.28 0.60
N ALA A 102 -20.46 -4.02 0.34
CA ALA A 102 -21.79 -3.70 0.83
C ALA A 102 -21.84 -3.63 2.37
N SER A 103 -21.10 -4.48 3.06
CA SER A 103 -21.02 -4.45 4.53
C SER A 103 -20.33 -3.21 5.08
N LEU A 104 -19.46 -2.57 4.30
CA LEU A 104 -18.78 -1.33 4.66
C LEU A 104 -19.52 -0.05 4.23
N ALA A 105 -20.54 -0.16 3.38
CA ALA A 105 -21.24 1.01 2.85
C ALA A 105 -21.73 1.99 3.93
N PRO A 106 -22.27 1.56 5.09
CA PRO A 106 -22.67 2.49 6.16
C PRO A 106 -21.49 3.18 6.85
N LEU A 107 -20.29 2.62 6.79
CA LEU A 107 -19.08 3.26 7.32
C LEU A 107 -18.58 4.36 6.39
N LEU A 108 -18.77 4.16 5.09
CA LEU A 108 -18.25 5.03 4.04
C LEU A 108 -19.13 6.26 3.74
N ASP A 109 -20.32 6.33 4.31
CA ASP A 109 -21.22 7.47 4.14
C ASP A 109 -21.45 8.26 5.45
N SER A 110 -22.39 9.18 5.45
CA SER A 110 -22.70 10.05 6.60
C SER A 110 -23.13 9.31 7.87
N ARG A 111 -23.56 8.06 7.75
CA ARG A 111 -23.97 7.23 8.89
C ARG A 111 -22.80 6.81 9.77
N ARG A 112 -21.61 6.59 9.21
CA ARG A 112 -20.34 6.36 9.91
C ARG A 112 -20.43 5.26 10.96
N TYR A 113 -20.93 4.07 10.62
CA TYR A 113 -20.94 2.90 11.51
C TYR A 113 -20.60 1.61 10.77
N VAL A 114 -20.21 0.61 11.54
CA VAL A 114 -20.14 -0.80 11.12
C VAL A 114 -21.11 -1.63 11.93
N GLU A 115 -21.57 -2.74 11.36
CA GLU A 115 -22.47 -3.67 12.02
C GLU A 115 -21.95 -5.08 11.85
N SER A 116 -21.88 -5.83 12.96
CA SER A 116 -21.53 -7.24 12.95
C SER A 116 -22.76 -8.06 13.31
N VAL A 117 -23.29 -8.81 12.34
CA VAL A 117 -24.39 -9.76 12.57
C VAL A 117 -23.93 -10.90 13.49
N VAL A 118 -22.68 -11.35 13.34
CA VAL A 118 -22.12 -12.46 14.13
C VAL A 118 -22.03 -12.12 15.62
N ALA A 119 -21.64 -10.88 15.95
CA ALA A 119 -21.55 -10.42 17.33
C ALA A 119 -22.83 -9.68 17.82
N GLY A 120 -23.80 -9.41 16.93
CA GLY A 120 -25.01 -8.66 17.26
C GLY A 120 -24.75 -7.22 17.70
N ILE A 121 -23.69 -6.58 17.18
CA ILE A 121 -23.26 -5.25 17.61
C ILE A 121 -23.23 -4.26 16.46
N LYS A 122 -23.55 -2.99 16.79
CA LYS A 122 -23.41 -1.83 15.91
C LYS A 122 -22.46 -0.82 16.56
N ILE A 123 -21.42 -0.44 15.84
CA ILE A 123 -20.35 0.42 16.36
C ILE A 123 -20.26 1.66 15.49
N LYS A 124 -20.46 2.83 16.09
CA LYS A 124 -20.27 4.13 15.44
C LYS A 124 -18.79 4.45 15.36
N ALA A 125 -18.34 4.96 14.22
CA ALA A 125 -16.96 5.36 14.06
C ALA A 125 -16.60 6.54 14.96
N HIS A 126 -15.43 6.46 15.58
CA HIS A 126 -14.84 7.56 16.32
C HIS A 126 -14.68 8.81 15.42
N PRO A 127 -14.92 10.04 15.90
CA PRO A 127 -14.79 11.26 15.08
C PRO A 127 -13.43 11.41 14.39
N ASN A 128 -12.38 10.92 15.03
CA ASN A 128 -11.03 10.96 14.49
C ASN A 128 -10.73 9.85 13.47
N PHE A 129 -11.60 8.87 13.29
CA PHE A 129 -11.40 7.78 12.34
C PHE A 129 -11.22 8.31 10.91
N ARG A 130 -10.22 7.78 10.22
CA ARG A 130 -9.94 8.03 8.80
C ARG A 130 -9.81 6.70 8.06
N LEU A 131 -10.19 6.70 6.80
CA LEU A 131 -10.04 5.53 5.94
C LEU A 131 -9.36 5.94 4.64
N VAL A 132 -8.54 5.06 4.12
CA VAL A 132 -8.01 5.07 2.76
C VAL A 132 -8.00 3.65 2.23
N THR A 133 -8.28 3.47 0.96
CA THR A 133 -8.06 2.19 0.28
C THR A 133 -7.01 2.35 -0.80
N THR A 134 -6.19 1.33 -0.98
CA THR A 134 -5.29 1.24 -2.13
C THR A 134 -5.86 0.29 -3.17
N MET A 135 -5.57 0.55 -4.42
CA MET A 135 -6.05 -0.25 -5.54
C MET A 135 -4.96 -0.35 -6.59
N ASN A 136 -4.77 -1.54 -7.13
CA ASN A 136 -3.90 -1.74 -8.25
C ASN A 136 -4.65 -1.43 -9.55
N ASP A 137 -3.94 -0.80 -10.48
CA ASP A 137 -4.42 -0.55 -11.84
C ASP A 137 -4.01 -1.75 -12.72
N ASP A 138 -4.63 -2.90 -12.45
CA ASP A 138 -4.41 -4.14 -13.20
C ASP A 138 -5.74 -4.86 -13.49
N ALA A 139 -5.76 -5.68 -14.53
CA ALA A 139 -6.94 -6.41 -15.01
C ALA A 139 -7.34 -7.58 -14.08
N SER A 140 -6.59 -7.85 -13.01
CA SER A 140 -6.85 -8.96 -12.09
C SER A 140 -7.81 -8.61 -10.95
N THR A 141 -8.42 -7.45 -11.00
CA THR A 141 -9.24 -6.87 -9.93
C THR A 141 -10.71 -6.79 -10.32
N PHE A 142 -11.60 -6.84 -9.32
CA PHE A 142 -13.03 -6.61 -9.56
C PHE A 142 -13.31 -5.12 -9.80
N ASP A 143 -14.24 -4.85 -10.70
CA ASP A 143 -14.80 -3.51 -10.81
C ASP A 143 -15.51 -3.15 -9.50
N LEU A 144 -15.23 -1.95 -8.99
CA LEU A 144 -15.93 -1.45 -7.82
C LEU A 144 -17.40 -1.23 -8.15
N PRO A 145 -18.33 -1.68 -7.29
CA PRO A 145 -19.74 -1.33 -7.46
C PRO A 145 -19.93 0.21 -7.52
N GLU A 146 -20.79 0.69 -8.40
CA GLU A 146 -21.00 2.12 -8.63
C GLU A 146 -21.33 2.91 -7.36
N TYR A 147 -22.13 2.33 -6.47
CA TYR A 147 -22.48 2.94 -5.18
C TYR A 147 -21.27 3.05 -4.21
N ILE A 148 -20.23 2.22 -4.38
CA ILE A 148 -18.97 2.33 -3.63
C ILE A 148 -18.06 3.38 -4.27
N HIS A 149 -18.05 3.49 -5.60
CA HIS A 149 -17.31 4.52 -6.32
C HIS A 149 -17.59 5.93 -5.79
N SER A 150 -18.86 6.25 -5.56
CA SER A 150 -19.29 7.56 -5.04
C SER A 150 -18.86 7.82 -3.60
N ARG A 151 -18.59 6.77 -2.82
CA ARG A 151 -18.19 6.84 -1.40
C ARG A 151 -16.68 6.82 -1.18
N LEU A 152 -15.92 6.33 -2.17
CA LEU A 152 -14.46 6.26 -2.14
C LEU A 152 -13.85 7.40 -2.96
N GLN A 153 -13.98 8.61 -2.47
CA GLN A 153 -13.46 9.80 -3.11
C GLN A 153 -12.60 10.62 -2.13
N PRO A 154 -11.64 11.41 -2.63
CA PRO A 154 -11.20 11.52 -4.02
C PRO A 154 -10.42 10.29 -4.50
N GLN A 155 -10.35 10.12 -5.83
CA GLN A 155 -9.41 9.24 -6.48
C GLN A 155 -8.07 9.97 -6.62
N ILE A 156 -7.02 9.38 -6.07
CA ILE A 156 -5.66 9.93 -6.13
C ILE A 156 -4.80 8.95 -6.91
N LEU A 157 -4.35 9.39 -8.07
CA LEU A 157 -3.45 8.59 -8.90
C LEU A 157 -2.03 8.71 -8.36
N ILE A 158 -1.36 7.57 -8.22
CA ILE A 158 0.03 7.45 -7.81
C ILE A 158 0.78 6.78 -8.95
N ASP A 159 1.71 7.52 -9.50
CA ASP A 159 2.60 7.07 -10.56
C ASP A 159 3.98 6.72 -10.00
N PHE A 160 4.87 6.24 -10.84
CA PHE A 160 6.27 6.06 -10.49
C PHE A 160 6.88 7.39 -10.05
N PRO A 161 7.79 7.35 -9.08
CA PRO A 161 8.52 8.54 -8.66
C PRO A 161 9.42 9.07 -9.77
N ASP A 162 9.73 10.36 -9.73
CA ASP A 162 10.78 10.91 -10.56
C ASP A 162 12.17 10.40 -10.12
N ARG A 163 13.21 10.71 -10.89
CA ARG A 163 14.57 10.21 -10.65
C ARG A 163 15.08 10.56 -9.23
N ASP A 164 14.87 11.78 -8.81
CA ASP A 164 15.39 12.25 -7.52
C ASP A 164 14.61 11.62 -6.36
N GLU A 165 13.29 11.54 -6.47
CA GLU A 165 12.44 10.84 -5.49
C GLU A 165 12.79 9.35 -5.42
N GLU A 166 13.02 8.69 -6.57
CA GLU A 166 13.36 7.28 -6.64
C GLU A 166 14.72 6.99 -5.99
N TYR A 167 15.73 7.82 -6.28
CA TYR A 167 17.02 7.73 -5.61
C TYR A 167 16.89 7.89 -4.10
N GLN A 168 16.12 8.87 -3.62
CA GLN A 168 15.90 9.08 -2.19
C GLN A 168 15.21 7.87 -1.55
N ILE A 169 14.23 7.27 -2.21
CA ILE A 169 13.57 6.06 -1.70
C ILE A 169 14.56 4.89 -1.61
N LEU A 170 15.40 4.69 -2.62
CA LEU A 170 16.46 3.67 -2.58
C LEU A 170 17.41 3.92 -1.41
N ARG A 171 17.87 5.17 -1.25
CA ARG A 171 18.79 5.59 -0.17
C ARG A 171 18.21 5.37 1.23
N GLU A 172 16.94 5.72 1.44
CA GLU A 172 16.26 5.52 2.73
C GLU A 172 16.09 4.03 3.07
N ASN A 173 15.85 3.18 2.06
CA ASN A 173 15.70 1.73 2.24
C ASN A 173 17.04 0.99 2.34
N LEU A 174 18.12 1.58 1.83
CA LEU A 174 19.47 1.05 1.80
C LEU A 174 20.48 2.11 2.29
N PRO A 175 20.41 2.53 3.57
CA PRO A 175 21.26 3.59 4.11
C PRO A 175 22.76 3.24 4.07
N PHE A 176 23.06 1.95 3.96
CA PHE A 176 24.42 1.40 3.79
C PHE A 176 24.82 1.25 2.31
N GLY A 177 23.96 1.65 1.38
CA GLY A 177 24.18 1.50 -0.05
C GLY A 177 25.27 2.43 -0.57
N GLU A 178 26.09 1.94 -1.52
CA GLU A 178 27.06 2.74 -2.24
C GLU A 178 26.34 3.63 -3.26
N ASP A 179 26.68 4.92 -3.31
CA ASP A 179 26.01 5.88 -4.19
C ASP A 179 26.01 5.46 -5.66
N GLN A 180 27.14 4.94 -6.16
CA GLN A 180 27.27 4.47 -7.53
C GLN A 180 26.25 3.37 -7.87
N ILE A 181 26.06 2.40 -6.96
CA ILE A 181 25.08 1.32 -7.15
C ILE A 181 23.65 1.88 -7.14
N LEU A 182 23.35 2.79 -6.20
CA LEU A 182 22.01 3.38 -6.09
C LEU A 182 21.69 4.26 -7.30
N GLU A 183 22.64 5.07 -7.78
CA GLU A 183 22.47 5.89 -8.99
C GLU A 183 22.25 5.01 -10.23
N TYR A 184 23.08 3.96 -10.39
CA TYR A 184 22.91 3.03 -11.51
C TYR A 184 21.53 2.37 -11.52
N VAL A 185 21.05 1.90 -10.36
CA VAL A 185 19.74 1.25 -10.26
C VAL A 185 18.62 2.26 -10.49
N THR A 186 18.76 3.50 -10.02
CA THR A 186 17.81 4.58 -10.30
C THR A 186 17.73 4.83 -11.81
N ASP A 187 18.84 5.00 -12.48
CA ASP A 187 18.87 5.23 -13.92
C ASP A 187 18.32 4.06 -14.72
N PHE A 188 18.57 2.83 -14.27
CA PHE A 188 17.96 1.61 -14.82
C PHE A 188 16.43 1.66 -14.74
N LEU A 189 15.87 1.97 -13.55
CA LEU A 189 14.42 2.04 -13.35
C LEU A 189 13.81 3.17 -14.19
N GLN A 190 14.42 4.35 -14.23
CA GLN A 190 13.93 5.47 -15.04
C GLN A 190 13.91 5.15 -16.55
N GLN A 191 14.91 4.44 -17.06
CA GLN A 191 14.91 3.97 -18.45
C GLN A 191 13.79 2.95 -18.70
N ALA A 192 13.57 2.02 -17.79
CA ALA A 192 12.50 1.05 -17.88
C ALA A 192 11.12 1.73 -17.83
N HIS A 193 10.91 2.68 -16.92
CA HIS A 193 9.65 3.44 -16.81
C HIS A 193 9.38 4.26 -18.07
N SER A 194 10.42 4.84 -18.69
CA SER A 194 10.30 5.58 -19.95
C SER A 194 9.85 4.68 -21.13
N ALA A 195 10.07 3.39 -21.01
CA ALA A 195 9.62 2.37 -21.96
C ALA A 195 8.30 1.67 -21.55
N ASP A 196 7.59 2.25 -20.58
CA ASP A 196 6.33 1.73 -19.99
C ASP A 196 6.46 0.33 -19.34
N GLU A 197 7.68 -0.04 -18.91
CA GLU A 197 7.88 -1.25 -18.13
C GLU A 197 7.39 -1.09 -16.69
N ARG A 198 7.01 -2.22 -16.09
CA ARG A 198 6.40 -2.24 -14.75
C ARG A 198 7.37 -2.59 -13.63
N TYR A 199 8.67 -2.43 -13.87
CA TYR A 199 9.65 -2.62 -12.80
C TYR A 199 9.46 -1.55 -11.73
N THR A 200 9.53 -1.95 -10.49
CA THR A 200 9.12 -1.13 -9.36
C THR A 200 10.32 -0.68 -8.54
N VAL A 201 10.14 0.34 -7.70
CA VAL A 201 11.15 0.72 -6.71
C VAL A 201 11.53 -0.45 -5.80
N ARG A 202 10.58 -1.37 -5.52
CA ARG A 202 10.87 -2.60 -4.75
C ARG A 202 11.87 -3.50 -5.48
N ASP A 203 11.74 -3.62 -6.79
CA ASP A 203 12.68 -4.38 -7.61
C ASP A 203 14.05 -3.71 -7.59
N GLY A 204 14.11 -2.38 -7.70
CA GLY A 204 15.34 -1.61 -7.55
C GLY A 204 16.03 -1.83 -6.21
N ILE A 205 15.28 -1.80 -5.09
CA ILE A 205 15.82 -2.11 -3.76
C ILE A 205 16.42 -3.53 -3.72
N ASN A 206 15.77 -4.51 -4.35
CA ASN A 206 16.26 -5.88 -4.40
C ASN A 206 17.52 -6.02 -5.27
N ILE A 207 17.54 -5.38 -6.45
CA ILE A 207 18.69 -5.36 -7.34
C ILE A 207 19.90 -4.74 -6.63
N ALA A 208 19.75 -3.53 -6.07
CA ALA A 208 20.84 -2.85 -5.38
C ALA A 208 21.36 -3.66 -4.19
N ARG A 209 20.44 -4.21 -3.39
CA ARG A 209 20.80 -5.05 -2.23
C ARG A 209 21.54 -6.32 -2.65
N PHE A 210 21.11 -6.97 -3.74
CA PHE A 210 21.73 -8.20 -4.22
C PHE A 210 23.11 -7.92 -4.83
N ALA A 211 23.26 -6.83 -5.60
CA ALA A 211 24.53 -6.40 -6.14
C ALA A 211 25.57 -6.14 -5.04
N MET A 212 25.21 -5.45 -3.99
CA MET A 212 26.09 -5.22 -2.84
C MET A 212 26.49 -6.51 -2.13
N LYS A 213 25.57 -7.48 -2.01
CA LYS A 213 25.89 -8.78 -1.43
C LYS A 213 26.82 -9.60 -2.30
N LEU A 214 26.63 -9.60 -3.62
CA LEU A 214 27.53 -10.24 -4.56
C LEU A 214 28.94 -9.63 -4.48
N LYS A 215 29.03 -8.30 -4.46
CA LYS A 215 30.28 -7.57 -4.30
C LYS A 215 31.01 -7.95 -2.99
N SER A 216 30.24 -8.13 -1.89
CA SER A 216 30.82 -8.52 -0.58
C SER A 216 31.32 -9.98 -0.53
N LEU A 217 30.79 -10.86 -1.38
CA LEU A 217 31.21 -12.26 -1.45
C LEU A 217 32.39 -12.49 -2.42
N ALA A 218 32.61 -11.54 -3.34
CA ALA A 218 33.70 -11.68 -4.33
C ALA A 218 35.05 -11.51 -3.65
N THR A 219 35.86 -12.57 -3.65
CA THR A 219 37.28 -12.54 -3.28
C THR A 219 38.08 -12.07 -4.49
N GLY A 220 38.17 -10.76 -4.69
CA GLY A 220 38.86 -10.12 -5.83
C GLY A 220 38.07 -8.94 -6.34
N GLN A 221 38.65 -8.15 -7.25
CA GLN A 221 37.89 -7.08 -7.96
C GLN A 221 36.87 -7.72 -8.94
N ALA A 222 35.80 -8.31 -8.43
CA ALA A 222 34.65 -8.55 -9.27
C ALA A 222 34.13 -7.17 -9.70
N HIS A 223 34.10 -6.95 -11.01
CA HIS A 223 33.69 -5.67 -11.55
C HIS A 223 32.27 -5.37 -11.05
N GLU A 224 32.06 -4.22 -10.44
CA GLU A 224 30.75 -3.76 -9.94
C GLU A 224 29.67 -3.87 -11.03
N ALA A 225 30.08 -3.62 -12.29
CA ALA A 225 29.19 -3.79 -13.44
C ALA A 225 28.69 -5.24 -13.60
N GLU A 226 29.54 -6.27 -13.38
CA GLU A 226 29.13 -7.67 -13.46
C GLU A 226 28.12 -8.03 -12.33
N ALA A 227 28.36 -7.51 -11.12
CA ALA A 227 27.46 -7.72 -9.99
C ALA A 227 26.08 -7.07 -10.23
N LEU A 228 26.05 -5.89 -10.83
CA LEU A 228 24.82 -5.17 -11.19
C LEU A 228 24.06 -5.88 -12.32
N GLU A 229 24.75 -6.27 -13.40
CA GLU A 229 24.14 -7.01 -14.50
C GLU A 229 23.56 -8.36 -14.03
N LEU A 230 24.32 -9.10 -13.24
CA LEU A 230 23.85 -10.37 -12.66
C LEU A 230 22.66 -10.14 -11.74
N SER A 231 22.65 -9.05 -10.97
CA SER A 231 21.54 -8.73 -10.07
C SER A 231 20.27 -8.38 -10.84
N ILE A 232 20.34 -7.67 -11.95
CA ILE A 232 19.22 -7.39 -12.84
C ILE A 232 18.70 -8.69 -13.45
N LEU A 233 19.61 -9.51 -13.99
CA LEU A 233 19.27 -10.78 -14.62
C LEU A 233 18.52 -11.72 -13.66
N GLU A 234 19.07 -11.92 -12.46
CA GLU A 234 18.51 -12.85 -11.47
C GLU A 234 17.22 -12.32 -10.79
N THR A 235 17.01 -11.01 -10.80
CA THR A 235 15.82 -10.39 -10.19
C THR A 235 14.67 -10.27 -11.19
N LEU A 236 14.96 -9.87 -12.44
CA LEU A 236 13.95 -9.50 -13.43
C LEU A 236 13.99 -10.32 -14.72
N GLY A 237 15.05 -11.09 -14.94
CA GLY A 237 15.25 -11.87 -16.15
C GLY A 237 16.03 -11.14 -17.24
N GLU A 238 16.36 -11.87 -18.31
CA GLU A 238 17.27 -11.42 -19.38
C GLU A 238 16.75 -10.17 -20.13
N GLU A 239 15.44 -10.07 -20.30
CA GLU A 239 14.82 -8.94 -21.03
C GLU A 239 15.07 -7.59 -20.36
N ALA A 240 15.24 -7.57 -19.04
CA ALA A 240 15.50 -6.36 -18.27
C ALA A 240 16.86 -5.73 -18.58
N LEU A 241 17.82 -6.51 -19.04
CA LEU A 241 19.18 -6.03 -19.36
C LEU A 241 19.22 -4.97 -20.48
N ARG A 242 18.17 -4.89 -21.30
CA ARG A 242 18.06 -3.84 -22.34
C ARG A 242 17.90 -2.42 -21.79
N TYR A 243 17.50 -2.28 -20.52
CA TYR A 243 17.32 -0.99 -19.84
C TYR A 243 18.52 -0.58 -18.98
N ARG A 244 19.60 -1.31 -19.06
CA ARG A 244 20.83 -0.96 -18.32
C ARG A 244 21.37 0.40 -18.78
N PRO A 245 21.80 1.28 -17.85
CA PRO A 245 22.46 2.52 -18.19
C PRO A 245 23.66 2.28 -19.08
N ARG A 246 23.76 3.04 -20.15
CA ARG A 246 24.99 3.06 -20.98
C ARG A 246 26.01 3.90 -20.23
N GLY A 247 27.07 3.28 -19.78
CA GLY A 247 28.23 3.95 -19.15
C GLY A 247 28.92 4.96 -20.06
#